data_46a199aaba65ed30634f0598547effd7
#
_entry.id   46a199aaba65ed30634f0598547effd7
#
_cell.length_a   1.000
_cell.length_b   1.000
_cell.length_c   1.000
_cell.angle_alpha   90.00
_cell.angle_beta   90.00
_cell.angle_gamma   90.00
#
_symmetry.space_group_name_H-M   'P 1'
#
loop_
_entity.id
_entity.type
_entity.pdbx_description
1 polymer ?
#
loop_
_entity_poly.entity_id
_entity_poly.type
_entity_poly.pdbx_seq_one_letter_code
_entity_poly.pdbx_strand_id
1 'polypeptide(L)'
;MGGNLDNEWAPGQRQGGAPAASGMVAKLRLTLEMIKFEHSVFALPFALTGALLARRGLPTWRELFWIVVAMVGARSAAMTFNRIADFRLDALNPRTRTRALPTGQLSLGFAIVLTAVSCALLVLAAYELNPLAFKLSPVAIVILLGYSFAKRFTVLSHLILGLCLGMSPPAAWIALRGDLSVSVLLLGAAVTLWVGGFDIIYACQDVEFDHALGLHSLPRRYGVRAALYTSAALHVVMLALLVVVLRMEHLGWMAVAGLTAVAALLAYEHALVKPSNLSRVNAAFFTVNGFISVLFFVTWGADIMLHAAG
;
A
#
# COMPACT_ATOMS: atom_id res chain seq x y z
N MET A 1 13.73 33.80 -6.61
CA MET A 1 14.38 34.02 -5.32
C MET A 1 14.72 32.65 -4.73
N GLY A 2 15.97 32.20 -4.96
CA GLY A 2 16.49 30.95 -4.44
C GLY A 2 16.99 31.17 -3.02
N GLY A 3 16.17 30.91 -2.03
CA GLY A 3 16.56 30.85 -0.64
C GLY A 3 17.32 29.55 -0.40
N ASN A 4 18.55 29.70 0.05
CA ASN A 4 19.51 28.62 0.33
C ASN A 4 19.02 27.85 1.56
N LEU A 5 18.32 26.72 1.36
CA LEU A 5 17.78 25.84 2.42
C LEU A 5 18.88 25.06 3.15
N ASP A 6 20.13 25.17 2.71
CA ASP A 6 21.27 24.40 3.24
C ASP A 6 21.85 24.97 4.54
N ASN A 7 21.51 26.20 4.94
CA ASN A 7 22.15 26.89 6.08
C ASN A 7 21.34 26.93 7.38
N GLU A 8 20.09 26.47 7.42
CA GLU A 8 19.30 26.51 8.66
C GLU A 8 19.22 25.20 9.43
N TRP A 9 19.83 24.13 8.92
CA TRP A 9 19.79 22.85 9.60
C TRP A 9 21.18 22.47 10.17
N ALA A 10 21.53 23.01 11.32
CA ALA A 10 22.66 22.49 12.12
C ALA A 10 22.21 21.22 12.87
N PRO A 11 22.89 20.06 12.70
CA PRO A 11 22.59 18.84 13.44
C PRO A 11 23.07 19.00 14.89
N GLY A 12 22.26 19.65 15.73
CA GLY A 12 22.68 19.88 17.14
C GLY A 12 21.63 20.53 18.03
N GLN A 13 20.60 21.16 17.50
CA GLN A 13 19.52 21.68 18.34
C GLN A 13 18.44 20.63 18.51
N ARG A 14 18.63 19.69 19.44
CA ARG A 14 17.59 18.84 20.00
C ARG A 14 16.62 19.72 20.77
N GLN A 15 15.60 20.24 20.12
CA GLN A 15 14.43 20.73 20.82
C GLN A 15 13.80 19.52 21.51
N GLY A 16 13.86 19.46 22.84
CA GLY A 16 13.18 18.57 23.77
C GLY A 16 12.67 17.24 23.19
N GLY A 17 13.57 16.37 22.71
CA GLY A 17 13.20 15.08 22.14
C GLY A 17 12.54 14.22 23.21
N ALA A 18 11.38 13.62 22.90
CA ALA A 18 10.81 12.59 23.76
C ALA A 18 11.92 11.55 24.06
N PRO A 19 12.00 11.03 25.31
CA PRO A 19 13.05 10.08 25.68
C PRO A 19 13.05 8.90 24.71
N ALA A 20 14.25 8.50 24.26
CA ALA A 20 14.40 7.32 23.41
C ALA A 20 13.69 6.13 24.08
N ALA A 21 12.95 5.36 23.29
CA ALA A 21 12.20 4.22 23.82
C ALA A 21 13.16 3.28 24.57
N SER A 22 13.03 3.22 25.90
CA SER A 22 13.77 2.32 26.75
C SER A 22 12.96 1.01 26.87
N GLY A 23 13.53 -0.09 26.34
CA GLY A 23 12.93 -1.41 26.41
C GLY A 23 12.54 -1.99 25.05
N MET A 24 12.67 -3.32 24.92
CA MET A 24 12.40 -4.06 23.68
C MET A 24 10.94 -3.93 23.23
N VAL A 25 10.00 -4.00 24.15
CA VAL A 25 8.55 -3.91 23.88
C VAL A 25 8.18 -2.52 23.34
N ALA A 26 8.73 -1.45 23.92
CA ALA A 26 8.48 -0.08 23.44
C ALA A 26 9.04 0.13 22.04
N LYS A 27 10.24 -0.37 21.75
CA LYS A 27 10.83 -0.33 20.38
C LYS A 27 9.99 -1.13 19.39
N LEU A 28 9.53 -2.33 19.76
CA LEU A 28 8.68 -3.14 18.90
C LEU A 28 7.37 -2.40 18.56
N ARG A 29 6.69 -1.85 19.58
CA ARG A 29 5.47 -1.07 19.37
C ARG A 29 5.70 0.12 18.43
N LEU A 30 6.73 0.92 18.67
CA LEU A 30 7.08 2.05 17.79
C LEU A 30 7.42 1.60 16.36
N THR A 31 8.06 0.44 16.22
CA THR A 31 8.36 -0.14 14.90
C THR A 31 7.07 -0.52 14.19
N LEU A 32 6.15 -1.22 14.84
CA LEU A 32 4.84 -1.59 14.27
C LEU A 32 4.01 -0.36 13.89
N GLU A 33 4.01 0.67 14.75
CA GLU A 33 3.38 1.96 14.45
C GLU A 33 4.06 2.67 13.26
N MET A 34 5.39 2.62 13.17
CA MET A 34 6.16 3.24 12.08
C MET A 34 5.84 2.60 10.72
N ILE A 35 5.80 1.27 10.65
CA ILE A 35 5.48 0.53 9.42
C ILE A 35 3.97 0.49 9.13
N LYS A 36 3.15 1.05 10.03
CA LYS A 36 1.69 1.02 9.89
C LYS A 36 1.19 -0.41 9.66
N PHE A 37 1.54 -1.32 10.59
CA PHE A 37 1.25 -2.74 10.46
C PHE A 37 -0.24 -3.03 10.28
N GLU A 38 -1.11 -2.25 10.92
CA GLU A 38 -2.57 -2.31 10.77
C GLU A 38 -3.05 -2.15 9.31
N HIS A 39 -2.25 -1.47 8.47
CA HIS A 39 -2.58 -1.30 7.06
C HIS A 39 -2.20 -2.51 6.18
N SER A 40 -1.63 -3.56 6.76
CA SER A 40 -1.40 -4.83 6.05
C SER A 40 -2.71 -5.45 5.57
N VAL A 41 -3.82 -5.09 6.20
CA VAL A 41 -5.18 -5.45 5.76
C VAL A 41 -5.50 -4.98 4.33
N PHE A 42 -4.79 -4.00 3.78
CA PHE A 42 -5.05 -3.53 2.42
C PHE A 42 -4.42 -4.41 1.32
N ALA A 43 -3.29 -5.05 1.58
CA ALA A 43 -2.56 -5.80 0.56
C ALA A 43 -2.63 -7.32 0.75
N LEU A 44 -2.60 -7.80 2.00
CA LEU A 44 -2.60 -9.23 2.31
C LEU A 44 -3.83 -9.97 1.76
N PRO A 45 -5.07 -9.46 1.89
CA PRO A 45 -6.24 -10.11 1.31
C PRO A 45 -6.13 -10.33 -0.19
N PHE A 46 -5.58 -9.39 -0.95
CA PHE A 46 -5.39 -9.54 -2.39
C PHE A 46 -4.27 -10.51 -2.76
N ALA A 47 -3.18 -10.52 -2.00
CA ALA A 47 -2.14 -11.54 -2.16
C ALA A 47 -2.70 -12.96 -1.95
N LEU A 48 -3.50 -13.13 -0.89
CA LEU A 48 -4.14 -14.41 -0.59
C LEU A 48 -5.17 -14.79 -1.67
N THR A 49 -5.94 -13.83 -2.22
CA THR A 49 -6.83 -14.10 -3.36
C THR A 49 -6.02 -14.57 -4.57
N GLY A 50 -4.89 -13.92 -4.89
CA GLY A 50 -3.99 -14.38 -5.95
C GLY A 50 -3.46 -15.80 -5.72
N ALA A 51 -3.15 -16.15 -4.47
CA ALA A 51 -2.71 -17.48 -4.08
C ALA A 51 -3.83 -18.54 -4.22
N LEU A 52 -5.07 -18.21 -3.79
CA LEU A 52 -6.24 -19.07 -3.97
C LEU A 52 -6.54 -19.34 -5.45
N LEU A 53 -6.50 -18.30 -6.28
CA LEU A 53 -6.66 -18.41 -7.73
C LEU A 53 -5.56 -19.29 -8.34
N ALA A 54 -4.30 -19.13 -7.92
CA ALA A 54 -3.16 -19.91 -8.42
C ALA A 54 -3.31 -21.42 -8.13
N ARG A 55 -3.83 -21.76 -6.96
CA ARG A 55 -4.02 -23.17 -6.53
C ARG A 55 -5.39 -23.73 -6.91
N ARG A 56 -6.34 -22.87 -7.31
CA ARG A 56 -7.75 -23.29 -7.40
C ARG A 56 -8.26 -23.92 -6.09
N GLY A 57 -7.75 -23.46 -4.97
CA GLY A 57 -7.98 -24.01 -3.63
C GLY A 57 -7.03 -23.42 -2.60
N LEU A 58 -6.87 -24.09 -1.46
CA LEU A 58 -5.98 -23.64 -0.39
C LEU A 58 -4.51 -23.87 -0.75
N PRO A 59 -3.64 -22.88 -0.60
CA PRO A 59 -2.19 -23.08 -0.59
C PRO A 59 -1.78 -24.02 0.56
N THR A 60 -0.67 -24.71 0.41
CA THR A 60 -0.06 -25.46 1.50
C THR A 60 0.40 -24.53 2.64
N TRP A 61 0.54 -25.07 3.85
CA TRP A 61 1.03 -24.29 4.99
C TRP A 61 2.42 -23.67 4.75
N ARG A 62 3.30 -24.37 4.02
CA ARG A 62 4.61 -23.85 3.65
C ARG A 62 4.48 -22.64 2.71
N GLU A 63 3.64 -22.73 1.69
CA GLU A 63 3.39 -21.65 0.73
C GLU A 63 2.77 -20.44 1.43
N LEU A 64 1.76 -20.68 2.26
CA LEU A 64 1.10 -19.62 3.03
C LEU A 64 2.09 -18.91 3.94
N PHE A 65 2.94 -19.67 4.66
CA PHE A 65 3.97 -19.11 5.53
C PHE A 65 4.91 -18.18 4.76
N TRP A 66 5.47 -18.65 3.63
CA TRP A 66 6.41 -17.85 2.86
C TRP A 66 5.75 -16.67 2.14
N ILE A 67 4.49 -16.76 1.70
CA ILE A 67 3.72 -15.62 1.19
C ILE A 67 3.56 -14.55 2.28
N VAL A 68 3.21 -14.94 3.50
CA VAL A 68 3.08 -14.00 4.63
C VAL A 68 4.44 -13.36 4.96
N VAL A 69 5.52 -14.13 5.01
CA VAL A 69 6.89 -13.61 5.22
C VAL A 69 7.27 -12.61 4.13
N ALA A 70 6.99 -12.92 2.85
CA ALA A 70 7.23 -12.00 1.73
C ALA A 70 6.44 -10.70 1.88
N MET A 71 5.15 -10.78 2.25
CA MET A 71 4.28 -9.62 2.43
C MET A 71 4.72 -8.74 3.60
N VAL A 72 5.10 -9.35 4.73
CA VAL A 72 5.64 -8.63 5.89
C VAL A 72 6.98 -7.96 5.53
N GLY A 73 7.87 -8.68 4.84
CA GLY A 73 9.14 -8.15 4.37
C GLY A 73 8.96 -6.97 3.41
N ALA A 74 8.14 -7.13 2.37
CA ALA A 74 7.84 -6.10 1.38
C ALA A 74 7.28 -4.83 2.04
N ARG A 75 6.29 -5.00 2.93
CA ARG A 75 5.66 -3.88 3.61
C ARG A 75 6.62 -3.17 4.55
N SER A 76 7.34 -3.93 5.38
CA SER A 76 8.31 -3.36 6.33
C SER A 76 9.42 -2.61 5.59
N ALA A 77 9.95 -3.18 4.50
CA ALA A 77 10.96 -2.51 3.67
C ALA A 77 10.41 -1.20 3.07
N ALA A 78 9.25 -1.26 2.39
CA ALA A 78 8.65 -0.11 1.73
C ALA A 78 8.33 1.02 2.71
N MET A 79 7.68 0.71 3.84
CA MET A 79 7.27 1.72 4.82
C MET A 79 8.44 2.31 5.58
N THR A 80 9.41 1.47 6.00
CA THR A 80 10.59 1.96 6.70
C THR A 80 11.46 2.83 5.78
N PHE A 81 11.66 2.40 4.54
CA PHE A 81 12.39 3.20 3.56
C PHE A 81 11.68 4.51 3.23
N ASN A 82 10.37 4.51 3.12
CA ASN A 82 9.60 5.74 2.95
C ASN A 82 9.84 6.73 4.11
N ARG A 83 9.92 6.25 5.37
CA ARG A 83 10.27 7.10 6.51
C ARG A 83 11.68 7.65 6.44
N ILE A 84 12.64 6.86 5.92
CA ILE A 84 14.02 7.32 5.69
C ILE A 84 14.04 8.39 4.60
N ALA A 85 13.41 8.12 3.45
CA ALA A 85 13.36 9.02 2.31
C ALA A 85 12.69 10.36 2.66
N ASP A 86 11.61 10.32 3.44
CA ASP A 86 10.83 11.50 3.81
C ASP A 86 11.22 12.09 5.17
N PHE A 87 12.33 11.67 5.78
CA PHE A 87 12.75 12.11 7.12
C PHE A 87 12.71 13.64 7.30
N ARG A 88 13.30 14.38 6.35
CA ARG A 88 13.33 15.87 6.38
C ARG A 88 11.94 16.46 6.12
N LEU A 89 11.18 15.91 5.17
CA LEU A 89 9.82 16.35 4.85
C LEU A 89 8.85 16.10 6.01
N ASP A 90 8.97 14.93 6.65
CA ASP A 90 8.15 14.55 7.81
C ASP A 90 8.39 15.50 9.01
N ALA A 91 9.62 15.96 9.22
CA ALA A 91 9.96 16.90 10.29
C ALA A 91 9.33 18.29 10.07
N LEU A 92 9.10 18.71 8.82
CA LEU A 92 8.50 19.99 8.46
C LEU A 92 6.96 19.94 8.44
N ASN A 93 6.36 18.78 8.24
CA ASN A 93 4.91 18.65 8.14
C ASN A 93 4.27 18.54 9.54
N PRO A 94 3.35 19.48 9.92
CA PRO A 94 2.66 19.44 11.21
C PRO A 94 1.99 18.10 11.54
N ARG A 95 1.49 17.38 10.50
CA ARG A 95 0.82 16.09 10.64
C ARG A 95 1.78 14.93 10.94
N THR A 96 3.04 15.01 10.48
CA THR A 96 3.99 13.90 10.53
C THR A 96 5.23 14.15 11.39
N ARG A 97 5.47 15.38 11.85
CA ARG A 97 6.62 15.74 12.69
C ARG A 97 6.71 14.98 14.01
N THR A 98 5.60 14.40 14.48
CA THR A 98 5.53 13.58 15.70
C THR A 98 5.89 12.12 15.49
N ARG A 99 6.22 11.71 14.25
CA ARG A 99 6.63 10.33 13.94
C ARG A 99 7.94 9.96 14.63
N ALA A 100 8.17 8.65 14.80
CA ALA A 100 9.28 8.11 15.59
C ALA A 100 10.68 8.50 15.07
N LEU A 101 10.90 8.66 13.76
CA LEU A 101 12.19 9.10 13.20
C LEU A 101 12.42 10.60 13.39
N PRO A 102 11.52 11.52 12.98
CA PRO A 102 11.69 12.96 13.23
C PRO A 102 11.89 13.32 14.71
N THR A 103 11.20 12.61 15.62
CA THR A 103 11.34 12.85 17.07
C THR A 103 12.56 12.21 17.71
N GLY A 104 13.31 11.38 16.97
CA GLY A 104 14.48 10.67 17.50
C GLY A 104 14.15 9.47 18.40
N GLN A 105 12.87 9.06 18.50
CA GLN A 105 12.48 7.87 19.26
C GLN A 105 13.06 6.57 18.66
N LEU A 106 13.22 6.55 17.33
CA LEU A 106 13.94 5.52 16.60
C LEU A 106 15.10 6.19 15.83
N SER A 107 16.25 5.54 15.79
CA SER A 107 17.41 6.05 15.06
C SER A 107 17.32 5.75 13.56
N LEU A 108 17.92 6.62 12.74
CA LEU A 108 18.02 6.39 11.29
C LEU A 108 18.80 5.10 10.98
N GLY A 109 19.86 4.80 11.74
CA GLY A 109 20.63 3.56 11.60
C GLY A 109 19.75 2.32 11.83
N PHE A 110 18.88 2.34 12.85
CA PHE A 110 17.91 1.26 13.07
C PHE A 110 16.97 1.09 11.87
N ALA A 111 16.43 2.18 11.31
CA ALA A 111 15.55 2.14 10.15
C ALA A 111 16.27 1.58 8.90
N ILE A 112 17.54 1.93 8.67
CA ILE A 112 18.34 1.39 7.56
C ILE A 112 18.51 -0.13 7.72
N VAL A 113 18.91 -0.59 8.90
CA VAL A 113 19.07 -2.02 9.18
C VAL A 113 17.73 -2.77 9.02
N LEU A 114 16.65 -2.21 9.54
CA LEU A 114 15.32 -2.80 9.40
C LEU A 114 14.90 -2.92 7.92
N THR A 115 15.17 -1.90 7.11
CA THR A 115 14.91 -1.94 5.66
C THR A 115 15.71 -3.06 5.00
N ALA A 116 17.01 -3.16 5.29
CA ALA A 116 17.88 -4.18 4.70
C ALA A 116 17.44 -5.61 5.09
N VAL A 117 17.15 -5.84 6.37
CA VAL A 117 16.63 -7.13 6.86
C VAL A 117 15.30 -7.47 6.22
N SER A 118 14.41 -6.49 6.09
CA SER A 118 13.09 -6.69 5.45
C SER A 118 13.21 -7.03 3.96
N CYS A 119 14.13 -6.39 3.23
CA CYS A 119 14.45 -6.76 1.85
C CYS A 119 15.03 -8.18 1.76
N ALA A 120 15.93 -8.54 2.67
CA ALA A 120 16.50 -9.88 2.72
C ALA A 120 15.44 -10.96 2.99
N LEU A 121 14.49 -10.69 3.89
CA LEU A 121 13.35 -11.58 4.15
C LEU A 121 12.45 -11.75 2.93
N LEU A 122 12.18 -10.68 2.17
CA LEU A 122 11.43 -10.74 0.92
C LEU A 122 12.14 -11.63 -0.11
N VAL A 123 13.45 -11.44 -0.29
CA VAL A 123 14.27 -12.22 -1.24
C VAL A 123 14.32 -13.69 -0.82
N LEU A 124 14.52 -13.96 0.47
CA LEU A 124 14.53 -15.33 1.03
C LEU A 124 13.18 -16.02 0.79
N ALA A 125 12.07 -15.33 1.10
CA ALA A 125 10.75 -15.90 0.88
C ALA A 125 10.49 -16.19 -0.61
N ALA A 126 10.90 -15.30 -1.50
CA ALA A 126 10.80 -15.50 -2.93
C ALA A 126 11.65 -16.70 -3.41
N TYR A 127 12.85 -16.89 -2.86
CA TYR A 127 13.72 -18.04 -3.13
C TYR A 127 13.09 -19.36 -2.70
N GLU A 128 12.50 -19.39 -1.50
CA GLU A 128 11.85 -20.58 -0.95
C GLU A 128 10.57 -20.98 -1.69
N LEU A 129 9.93 -20.03 -2.38
CA LEU A 129 8.69 -20.26 -3.10
C LEU A 129 8.94 -20.73 -4.55
N ASN A 130 9.66 -19.94 -5.36
CA ASN A 130 9.80 -20.23 -6.79
C ASN A 130 10.99 -19.49 -7.42
N PRO A 131 11.76 -20.14 -8.35
CA PRO A 131 12.88 -19.50 -9.03
C PRO A 131 12.51 -18.22 -9.81
N LEU A 132 11.30 -18.13 -10.40
CA LEU A 132 10.86 -16.93 -11.10
C LEU A 132 10.57 -15.80 -10.11
N ALA A 133 9.89 -16.10 -8.99
CA ALA A 133 9.67 -15.13 -7.90
C ALA A 133 11.00 -14.59 -7.37
N PHE A 134 11.99 -15.46 -7.15
CA PHE A 134 13.33 -15.05 -6.74
C PHE A 134 14.00 -14.11 -7.75
N LYS A 135 13.96 -14.45 -9.06
CA LYS A 135 14.54 -13.58 -10.12
C LYS A 135 13.85 -12.23 -10.22
N LEU A 136 12.55 -12.12 -9.91
CA LEU A 136 11.77 -10.90 -9.96
C LEU A 136 11.84 -10.07 -8.66
N SER A 137 12.31 -10.67 -7.56
CA SER A 137 12.36 -9.99 -6.27
C SER A 137 13.20 -8.70 -6.26
N PRO A 138 14.36 -8.57 -6.99
CA PRO A 138 15.08 -7.31 -7.09
C PRO A 138 14.26 -6.20 -7.77
N VAL A 139 13.49 -6.55 -8.82
CA VAL A 139 12.62 -5.61 -9.52
C VAL A 139 11.51 -5.12 -8.57
N ALA A 140 10.90 -6.03 -7.82
CA ALA A 140 9.90 -5.68 -6.81
C ALA A 140 10.49 -4.73 -5.75
N ILE A 141 11.71 -5.00 -5.25
CA ILE A 141 12.40 -4.12 -4.29
C ILE A 141 12.62 -2.71 -4.87
N VAL A 142 13.10 -2.62 -6.11
CA VAL A 142 13.32 -1.31 -6.76
C VAL A 142 12.00 -0.51 -6.84
N ILE A 143 10.90 -1.15 -7.20
CA ILE A 143 9.58 -0.50 -7.24
C ILE A 143 9.13 -0.10 -5.83
N LEU A 144 9.22 -1.04 -4.85
CA LEU A 144 8.81 -0.84 -3.47
C LEU A 144 9.61 0.25 -2.73
N LEU A 145 10.88 0.45 -3.04
CA LEU A 145 11.66 1.54 -2.45
C LEU A 145 11.54 2.82 -3.29
N GLY A 146 11.55 2.70 -4.61
CA GLY A 146 11.53 3.81 -5.54
C GLY A 146 10.27 4.69 -5.44
N TYR A 147 9.11 4.10 -5.08
CA TYR A 147 7.87 4.87 -4.94
C TYR A 147 7.99 6.04 -3.94
N SER A 148 8.85 5.91 -2.94
CA SER A 148 9.08 6.95 -1.93
C SER A 148 9.54 8.28 -2.52
N PHE A 149 10.13 8.26 -3.70
CA PHE A 149 10.59 9.45 -4.40
C PHE A 149 9.58 10.00 -5.41
N ALA A 150 8.56 9.21 -5.78
CA ALA A 150 7.64 9.53 -6.87
C ALA A 150 6.99 10.91 -6.72
N LYS A 151 6.54 11.27 -5.51
CA LYS A 151 5.90 12.56 -5.20
C LYS A 151 6.81 13.77 -5.46
N ARG A 152 8.13 13.57 -5.58
CA ARG A 152 9.09 14.64 -5.88
C ARG A 152 9.18 14.95 -7.37
N PHE A 153 8.71 14.03 -8.23
CA PHE A 153 8.91 14.13 -9.68
C PHE A 153 7.62 14.03 -10.50
N THR A 154 6.56 13.38 -9.99
CA THR A 154 5.37 13.10 -10.79
C THR A 154 4.07 13.13 -10.00
N VAL A 155 3.01 13.60 -10.67
CA VAL A 155 1.63 13.54 -10.17
C VAL A 155 1.06 12.11 -10.17
N LEU A 156 1.72 11.17 -10.86
CA LEU A 156 1.34 9.76 -10.89
C LEU A 156 1.79 8.99 -9.65
N SER A 157 2.35 9.69 -8.64
CA SER A 157 2.83 9.09 -7.38
C SER A 157 1.78 8.19 -6.71
N HIS A 158 0.49 8.53 -6.81
CA HIS A 158 -0.62 7.74 -6.30
C HIS A 158 -0.77 6.39 -7.01
N LEU A 159 -0.62 6.35 -8.33
CA LEU A 159 -0.65 5.11 -9.12
C LEU A 159 0.62 4.28 -8.90
N ILE A 160 1.78 4.91 -8.67
CA ILE A 160 3.02 4.20 -8.35
C ILE A 160 2.90 3.54 -6.96
N LEU A 161 2.30 4.22 -5.97
CA LEU A 161 1.94 3.59 -4.70
C LEU A 161 0.94 2.45 -4.91
N GLY A 162 -0.08 2.68 -5.74
CA GLY A 162 -1.05 1.67 -6.14
C GLY A 162 -0.39 0.43 -6.73
N LEU A 163 0.60 0.60 -7.61
CA LEU A 163 1.37 -0.49 -8.21
C LEU A 163 2.11 -1.32 -7.14
N CYS A 164 2.67 -0.67 -6.11
CA CYS A 164 3.33 -1.39 -5.01
C CYS A 164 2.40 -2.41 -4.32
N LEU A 165 1.12 -2.06 -4.14
CA LEU A 165 0.13 -2.98 -3.57
C LEU A 165 -0.46 -3.91 -4.65
N GLY A 166 -0.68 -3.39 -5.85
CA GLY A 166 -1.22 -4.12 -6.99
C GLY A 166 -0.32 -5.25 -7.49
N MET A 167 0.97 -5.22 -7.18
CA MET A 167 1.88 -6.35 -7.44
C MET A 167 1.59 -7.56 -6.55
N SER A 168 0.85 -7.42 -5.44
CA SER A 168 0.70 -8.52 -4.47
C SER A 168 -0.04 -9.74 -5.03
N PRO A 169 -1.19 -9.64 -5.76
CA PRO A 169 -1.82 -10.83 -6.33
C PRO A 169 -0.98 -11.51 -7.43
N PRO A 170 -0.41 -10.81 -8.44
CA PRO A 170 0.46 -11.47 -9.40
C PRO A 170 1.75 -12.03 -8.78
N ALA A 171 2.31 -11.39 -7.76
CA ALA A 171 3.48 -11.93 -7.05
C ALA A 171 3.15 -13.25 -6.34
N ALA A 172 2.00 -13.33 -5.67
CA ALA A 172 1.54 -14.56 -5.02
C ALA A 172 1.25 -15.67 -6.05
N TRP A 173 0.65 -15.33 -7.18
CA TRP A 173 0.44 -16.27 -8.29
C TRP A 173 1.77 -16.82 -8.82
N ILE A 174 2.73 -15.94 -9.18
CA ILE A 174 4.06 -16.33 -9.67
C ILE A 174 4.75 -17.22 -8.65
N ALA A 175 4.67 -16.87 -7.38
CA ALA A 175 5.30 -17.62 -6.29
C ALA A 175 4.83 -19.07 -6.22
N LEU A 176 3.58 -19.35 -6.58
CA LEU A 176 2.99 -20.70 -6.51
C LEU A 176 3.04 -21.46 -7.83
N ARG A 177 3.01 -20.78 -8.97
CA ARG A 177 2.91 -21.42 -10.29
C ARG A 177 4.18 -21.31 -11.13
N GLY A 178 4.99 -20.26 -10.93
CA GLY A 178 6.15 -19.99 -11.75
C GLY A 178 5.81 -19.47 -13.16
N ASP A 179 4.56 -19.10 -13.39
CA ASP A 179 4.05 -18.48 -14.62
C ASP A 179 3.26 -17.22 -14.31
N LEU A 180 2.61 -16.62 -15.32
CA LEU A 180 1.80 -15.42 -15.16
C LEU A 180 0.52 -15.55 -15.97
N SER A 181 -0.63 -15.27 -15.36
CA SER A 181 -1.94 -15.25 -16.00
C SER A 181 -2.41 -13.82 -16.27
N VAL A 182 -3.14 -13.64 -17.36
CA VAL A 182 -3.78 -12.35 -17.68
C VAL A 182 -4.79 -11.96 -16.62
N SER A 183 -5.57 -12.90 -16.08
CA SER A 183 -6.56 -12.62 -15.05
C SER A 183 -5.94 -12.04 -13.77
N VAL A 184 -4.81 -12.60 -13.31
CA VAL A 184 -4.14 -12.09 -12.12
C VAL A 184 -3.42 -10.77 -12.37
N LEU A 185 -2.97 -10.50 -13.60
CA LEU A 185 -2.47 -9.17 -13.99
C LEU A 185 -3.59 -8.12 -13.94
N LEU A 186 -4.79 -8.45 -14.44
CA LEU A 186 -5.95 -7.57 -14.37
C LEU A 186 -6.40 -7.35 -12.92
N LEU A 187 -6.31 -8.38 -12.07
CA LEU A 187 -6.56 -8.24 -10.64
C LEU A 187 -5.53 -7.27 -10.01
N GLY A 188 -4.25 -7.41 -10.34
CA GLY A 188 -3.21 -6.49 -9.89
C GLY A 188 -3.44 -5.06 -10.37
N ALA A 189 -3.86 -4.87 -11.63
CA ALA A 189 -4.24 -3.57 -12.18
C ALA A 189 -5.45 -2.98 -11.44
N ALA A 190 -6.47 -3.78 -11.14
CA ALA A 190 -7.62 -3.35 -10.36
C ALA A 190 -7.21 -2.85 -8.97
N VAL A 191 -6.34 -3.60 -8.27
CA VAL A 191 -5.80 -3.18 -6.96
C VAL A 191 -4.97 -1.90 -7.08
N THR A 192 -4.18 -1.75 -8.16
CA THR A 192 -3.41 -0.53 -8.43
C THR A 192 -4.32 0.70 -8.53
N LEU A 193 -5.42 0.58 -9.28
CA LEU A 193 -6.38 1.66 -9.47
C LEU A 193 -7.15 1.98 -8.18
N TRP A 194 -7.56 0.96 -7.44
CA TRP A 194 -8.22 1.12 -6.14
C TRP A 194 -7.34 1.88 -5.16
N VAL A 195 -6.09 1.42 -4.97
CA VAL A 195 -5.14 2.06 -4.06
C VAL A 195 -4.82 3.48 -4.52
N GLY A 196 -4.57 3.68 -5.83
CA GLY A 196 -4.35 5.01 -6.39
C GLY A 196 -5.53 5.94 -6.16
N GLY A 197 -6.76 5.44 -6.30
CA GLY A 197 -7.99 6.18 -6.06
C GLY A 197 -8.12 6.65 -4.61
N PHE A 198 -8.01 5.77 -3.63
CA PHE A 198 -8.14 6.16 -2.23
C PHE A 198 -6.94 7.00 -1.73
N ASP A 199 -5.73 6.78 -2.27
CA ASP A 199 -4.57 7.61 -1.93
C ASP A 199 -4.70 9.04 -2.46
N ILE A 200 -5.34 9.24 -3.61
CA ILE A 200 -5.72 10.58 -4.10
C ILE A 200 -6.67 11.27 -3.12
N ILE A 201 -7.70 10.56 -2.61
CA ILE A 201 -8.61 11.11 -1.58
C ILE A 201 -7.80 11.52 -0.34
N TYR A 202 -6.90 10.64 0.12
CA TYR A 202 -6.07 10.91 1.29
C TYR A 202 -5.14 12.10 1.10
N ALA A 203 -4.57 12.26 -0.08
CA ALA A 203 -3.67 13.37 -0.41
C ALA A 203 -4.36 14.74 -0.43
N CYS A 204 -5.69 14.80 -0.51
CA CYS A 204 -6.43 16.06 -0.40
C CYS A 204 -6.20 16.78 0.94
N GLN A 205 -5.74 16.09 1.98
CA GLN A 205 -5.40 16.69 3.28
C GLN A 205 -4.08 17.47 3.27
N ASP A 206 -3.18 17.14 2.33
CA ASP A 206 -1.81 17.68 2.29
C ASP A 206 -1.61 18.76 1.21
N VAL A 207 -2.68 19.27 0.59
CA VAL A 207 -2.60 20.21 -0.56
C VAL A 207 -1.77 21.44 -0.25
N GLU A 208 -2.01 22.08 0.89
CA GLU A 208 -1.27 23.30 1.30
C GLU A 208 0.21 22.99 1.54
N PHE A 209 0.50 21.90 2.23
CA PHE A 209 1.86 21.44 2.48
C PHE A 209 2.59 21.06 1.19
N ASP A 210 1.93 20.31 0.29
CA ASP A 210 2.48 19.93 -1.00
C ASP A 210 2.74 21.17 -1.89
N HIS A 211 1.91 22.20 -1.75
CA HIS A 211 2.11 23.46 -2.45
C HIS A 211 3.34 24.20 -1.93
N ALA A 212 3.48 24.31 -0.62
CA ALA A 212 4.58 25.04 0.04
C ALA A 212 5.96 24.40 -0.29
N LEU A 213 6.03 23.09 -0.39
CA LEU A 213 7.29 22.35 -0.65
C LEU A 213 7.50 21.92 -2.11
N GLY A 214 6.62 22.32 -3.02
CA GLY A 214 6.77 22.00 -4.43
C GLY A 214 6.57 20.51 -4.76
N LEU A 215 5.93 19.71 -3.88
CA LEU A 215 5.69 18.29 -4.10
C LEU A 215 4.59 18.08 -5.16
N HIS A 216 4.72 16.99 -5.94
CA HIS A 216 3.78 16.70 -7.02
C HIS A 216 2.70 15.75 -6.54
N SER A 217 1.51 16.28 -6.25
CA SER A 217 0.31 15.48 -6.01
C SER A 217 -0.82 15.92 -6.96
N LEU A 218 -1.75 15.02 -7.24
CA LEU A 218 -2.86 15.29 -8.14
C LEU A 218 -3.76 16.41 -7.57
N PRO A 219 -4.15 16.42 -6.27
CA PRO A 219 -4.95 17.50 -5.71
C PRO A 219 -4.23 18.86 -5.70
N ARG A 220 -2.89 18.87 -5.51
CA ARG A 220 -2.12 20.12 -5.65
C ARG A 220 -2.14 20.66 -7.09
N ARG A 221 -1.98 19.78 -8.09
CA ARG A 221 -1.85 20.16 -9.50
C ARG A 221 -3.16 20.61 -10.13
N TYR A 222 -4.25 19.91 -9.84
CA TYR A 222 -5.54 20.06 -10.52
C TYR A 222 -6.69 20.48 -9.59
N GLY A 223 -6.41 20.66 -8.29
CA GLY A 223 -7.39 20.99 -7.27
C GLY A 223 -8.13 19.77 -6.72
N VAL A 224 -8.68 19.95 -5.52
CA VAL A 224 -9.37 18.87 -4.77
C VAL A 224 -10.55 18.29 -5.55
N ARG A 225 -11.34 19.15 -6.24
CA ARG A 225 -12.51 18.68 -6.98
C ARG A 225 -12.12 17.74 -8.13
N ALA A 226 -11.14 18.10 -8.93
CA ALA A 226 -10.64 17.25 -10.02
C ALA A 226 -10.02 15.96 -9.47
N ALA A 227 -9.30 16.03 -8.35
CA ALA A 227 -8.72 14.88 -7.67
C ALA A 227 -9.79 13.86 -7.26
N LEU A 228 -10.89 14.29 -6.63
CA LEU A 228 -11.99 13.41 -6.23
C LEU A 228 -12.70 12.77 -7.44
N TYR A 229 -12.89 13.50 -8.54
CA TYR A 229 -13.44 12.92 -9.77
C TYR A 229 -12.48 11.91 -10.40
N THR A 230 -11.17 12.18 -10.40
CA THR A 230 -10.17 11.22 -10.88
C THR A 230 -10.18 9.94 -10.03
N SER A 231 -10.23 10.07 -8.72
CA SER A 231 -10.36 8.93 -7.80
C SER A 231 -11.61 8.10 -8.12
N ALA A 232 -12.78 8.73 -8.30
CA ALA A 232 -14.01 8.04 -8.66
C ALA A 232 -13.90 7.31 -10.02
N ALA A 233 -13.28 7.94 -11.01
CA ALA A 233 -13.04 7.31 -12.32
C ALA A 233 -12.12 6.08 -12.20
N LEU A 234 -11.04 6.15 -11.40
CA LEU A 234 -10.17 5.01 -11.13
C LEU A 234 -10.94 3.85 -10.48
N HIS A 235 -11.82 4.12 -9.51
CA HIS A 235 -12.64 3.11 -8.85
C HIS A 235 -13.68 2.49 -9.81
N VAL A 236 -14.27 3.25 -10.73
CA VAL A 236 -15.15 2.71 -11.77
C VAL A 236 -14.38 1.76 -12.70
N VAL A 237 -13.19 2.16 -13.16
CA VAL A 237 -12.34 1.29 -14.01
C VAL A 237 -11.91 0.04 -13.23
N MET A 238 -11.54 0.19 -11.95
CA MET A 238 -11.25 -0.95 -11.07
C MET A 238 -12.40 -1.95 -11.03
N LEU A 239 -13.65 -1.49 -10.82
CA LEU A 239 -14.82 -2.37 -10.81
C LEU A 239 -15.02 -3.07 -12.15
N ALA A 240 -14.82 -2.36 -13.27
CA ALA A 240 -14.88 -2.97 -14.60
C ALA A 240 -13.83 -4.07 -14.79
N LEU A 241 -12.59 -3.85 -14.35
CA LEU A 241 -11.55 -4.88 -14.39
C LEU A 241 -11.91 -6.08 -13.53
N LEU A 242 -12.47 -5.89 -12.33
CA LEU A 242 -12.91 -6.99 -11.47
C LEU A 242 -14.06 -7.79 -12.10
N VAL A 243 -14.99 -7.15 -12.83
CA VAL A 243 -16.00 -7.87 -13.63
C VAL A 243 -15.35 -8.75 -14.69
N VAL A 244 -14.30 -8.24 -15.37
CA VAL A 244 -13.56 -9.05 -16.36
C VAL A 244 -12.88 -10.24 -15.69
N VAL A 245 -12.18 -10.02 -14.57
CA VAL A 245 -11.52 -11.11 -13.82
C VAL A 245 -12.55 -12.16 -13.36
N LEU A 246 -13.69 -11.72 -12.82
CA LEU A 246 -14.78 -12.58 -12.38
C LEU A 246 -15.25 -13.51 -13.53
N ARG A 247 -15.40 -12.95 -14.74
CA ARG A 247 -15.80 -13.72 -15.93
C ARG A 247 -14.70 -14.68 -16.39
N MET A 248 -13.43 -14.24 -16.41
CA MET A 248 -12.29 -15.07 -16.81
C MET A 248 -12.06 -16.26 -15.87
N GLU A 249 -12.27 -16.06 -14.59
CA GLU A 249 -12.08 -17.10 -13.56
C GLU A 249 -13.35 -17.92 -13.30
N HIS A 250 -14.45 -17.65 -14.03
CA HIS A 250 -15.75 -18.32 -13.91
C HIS A 250 -16.29 -18.32 -12.48
N LEU A 251 -16.08 -17.21 -11.75
CA LEU A 251 -16.56 -17.08 -10.37
C LEU A 251 -18.10 -16.92 -10.32
N GLY A 252 -18.70 -17.45 -9.26
CA GLY A 252 -20.13 -17.54 -9.10
C GLY A 252 -20.77 -16.37 -8.34
N TRP A 253 -21.91 -16.67 -7.75
CA TRP A 253 -22.78 -15.66 -7.13
C TRP A 253 -22.16 -14.98 -5.89
N MET A 254 -21.32 -15.68 -5.11
CA MET A 254 -20.68 -15.09 -3.94
C MET A 254 -19.71 -13.98 -4.34
N ALA A 255 -18.91 -14.21 -5.39
CA ALA A 255 -18.01 -13.19 -5.92
C ALA A 255 -18.80 -12.01 -6.51
N VAL A 256 -19.95 -12.25 -7.17
CA VAL A 256 -20.85 -11.18 -7.67
C VAL A 256 -21.40 -10.37 -6.50
N ALA A 257 -21.89 -11.02 -5.45
CA ALA A 257 -22.41 -10.35 -4.26
C ALA A 257 -21.32 -9.50 -3.57
N GLY A 258 -20.11 -10.07 -3.43
CA GLY A 258 -18.95 -9.35 -2.90
C GLY A 258 -18.58 -8.12 -3.72
N LEU A 259 -18.53 -8.24 -5.05
CA LEU A 259 -18.26 -7.11 -5.94
C LEU A 259 -19.32 -6.02 -5.84
N THR A 260 -20.61 -6.41 -5.74
CA THR A 260 -21.72 -5.47 -5.55
C THR A 260 -21.57 -4.70 -4.23
N ALA A 261 -21.22 -5.40 -3.15
CA ALA A 261 -21.00 -4.78 -1.85
C ALA A 261 -19.75 -3.86 -1.85
N VAL A 262 -18.68 -4.25 -2.55
CA VAL A 262 -17.50 -3.38 -2.78
C VAL A 262 -17.90 -2.11 -3.53
N ALA A 263 -18.73 -2.22 -4.59
CA ALA A 263 -19.22 -1.06 -5.32
C ALA A 263 -20.05 -0.11 -4.42
N ALA A 264 -20.91 -0.66 -3.56
CA ALA A 264 -21.69 0.12 -2.60
C ALA A 264 -20.78 0.83 -1.57
N LEU A 265 -19.73 0.16 -1.06
CA LEU A 265 -18.76 0.75 -0.15
C LEU A 265 -17.95 1.86 -0.81
N LEU A 266 -17.53 1.70 -2.08
CA LEU A 266 -16.85 2.76 -2.83
C LEU A 266 -17.77 3.96 -3.07
N ALA A 267 -19.04 3.74 -3.40
CA ALA A 267 -20.02 4.83 -3.51
C ALA A 267 -20.19 5.57 -2.17
N TYR A 268 -20.21 4.84 -1.05
CA TYR A 268 -20.25 5.42 0.28
C TYR A 268 -18.97 6.21 0.60
N GLU A 269 -17.78 5.69 0.26
CA GLU A 269 -16.50 6.39 0.42
C GLU A 269 -16.52 7.77 -0.25
N HIS A 270 -16.94 7.81 -1.51
CA HIS A 270 -17.06 9.07 -2.26
C HIS A 270 -18.15 10.01 -1.72
N ALA A 271 -19.20 9.47 -1.09
CA ALA A 271 -20.23 10.27 -0.44
C ALA A 271 -19.73 10.93 0.87
N LEU A 272 -18.75 10.29 1.56
CA LEU A 272 -18.18 10.82 2.81
C LEU A 272 -17.31 12.05 2.60
N VAL A 273 -16.67 12.18 1.43
CA VAL A 273 -15.66 13.20 1.16
C VAL A 273 -16.16 14.16 0.08
N LYS A 274 -16.22 15.45 0.41
CA LYS A 274 -16.64 16.51 -0.50
C LYS A 274 -15.53 17.55 -0.66
N PRO A 275 -15.44 18.25 -1.79
CA PRO A 275 -14.41 19.30 -1.97
C PRO A 275 -14.47 20.40 -0.89
N SER A 276 -15.65 20.66 -0.33
CA SER A 276 -15.88 21.63 0.74
C SER A 276 -15.71 21.07 2.15
N ASN A 277 -15.60 19.73 2.31
CA ASN A 277 -15.50 19.10 3.62
C ASN A 277 -14.64 17.81 3.55
N LEU A 278 -13.42 17.95 4.03
CA LEU A 278 -12.41 16.86 4.09
C LEU A 278 -12.31 16.21 5.48
N SER A 279 -13.18 16.56 6.43
CA SER A 279 -13.09 16.07 7.82
C SER A 279 -13.19 14.56 7.98
N ARG A 280 -13.83 13.88 7.02
CA ARG A 280 -14.03 12.42 7.04
C ARG A 280 -13.05 11.61 6.17
N VAL A 281 -12.00 12.25 5.64
CA VAL A 281 -11.00 11.58 4.78
C VAL A 281 -10.34 10.39 5.50
N ASN A 282 -10.03 10.51 6.79
CA ASN A 282 -9.45 9.39 7.54
C ASN A 282 -10.40 8.19 7.65
N ALA A 283 -11.71 8.42 7.86
CA ALA A 283 -12.70 7.35 7.91
C ALA A 283 -12.86 6.68 6.52
N ALA A 284 -12.91 7.47 5.45
CA ALA A 284 -12.92 6.97 4.08
C ALA A 284 -11.69 6.12 3.81
N PHE A 285 -10.50 6.63 4.10
CA PHE A 285 -9.24 5.95 3.82
C PHE A 285 -9.06 4.65 4.63
N PHE A 286 -9.21 4.67 5.96
CA PHE A 286 -8.88 3.53 6.80
C PHE A 286 -10.03 2.54 6.96
N THR A 287 -11.20 3.04 7.34
CA THR A 287 -12.31 2.16 7.73
C THR A 287 -12.96 1.53 6.51
N VAL A 288 -13.33 2.34 5.51
CA VAL A 288 -14.05 1.83 4.33
C VAL A 288 -13.15 0.90 3.52
N ASN A 289 -11.91 1.30 3.25
CA ASN A 289 -10.98 0.47 2.47
C ASN A 289 -10.52 -0.79 3.20
N GLY A 290 -10.45 -0.77 4.54
CA GLY A 290 -10.26 -1.97 5.33
C GLY A 290 -11.39 -2.99 5.14
N PHE A 291 -12.65 -2.53 5.19
CA PHE A 291 -13.82 -3.39 4.92
C PHE A 291 -13.84 -3.89 3.47
N ILE A 292 -13.52 -3.05 2.47
CA ILE A 292 -13.48 -3.44 1.07
C ILE A 292 -12.53 -4.62 0.86
N SER A 293 -11.30 -4.54 1.35
CA SER A 293 -10.30 -5.58 1.12
C SER A 293 -10.66 -6.92 1.79
N VAL A 294 -11.14 -6.87 3.05
CA VAL A 294 -11.55 -8.08 3.77
C VAL A 294 -12.78 -8.71 3.14
N LEU A 295 -13.80 -7.90 2.83
CA LEU A 295 -15.04 -8.37 2.20
C LEU A 295 -14.75 -8.99 0.82
N PHE A 296 -13.92 -8.34 0.02
CA PHE A 296 -13.47 -8.88 -1.26
C PHE A 296 -12.81 -10.25 -1.09
N PHE A 297 -11.84 -10.37 -0.18
CA PHE A 297 -11.15 -11.63 0.06
C PHE A 297 -12.09 -12.73 0.55
N VAL A 298 -12.97 -12.44 1.51
CA VAL A 298 -13.89 -13.44 2.05
C VAL A 298 -14.85 -13.94 1.00
N THR A 299 -15.46 -13.05 0.20
CA THR A 299 -16.46 -13.44 -0.79
C THR A 299 -15.84 -14.13 -2.01
N TRP A 300 -14.74 -13.61 -2.53
CA TRP A 300 -14.02 -14.22 -3.65
C TRP A 300 -13.32 -15.50 -3.24
N GLY A 301 -12.68 -15.52 -2.05
CA GLY A 301 -12.05 -16.71 -1.51
C GLY A 301 -13.02 -17.85 -1.29
N ALA A 302 -14.21 -17.56 -0.70
CA ALA A 302 -15.25 -18.55 -0.51
C ALA A 302 -15.76 -19.09 -1.87
N ASP A 303 -15.95 -18.20 -2.85
CA ASP A 303 -16.41 -18.61 -4.19
C ASP A 303 -15.39 -19.50 -4.91
N ILE A 304 -14.08 -19.16 -4.85
CA ILE A 304 -13.01 -19.98 -5.40
C ILE A 304 -12.98 -21.37 -4.74
N MET A 305 -13.15 -21.43 -3.42
CA MET A 305 -13.15 -22.68 -2.67
C MET A 305 -14.34 -23.59 -3.01
N LEU A 306 -15.53 -23.00 -3.22
CA LEU A 306 -16.71 -23.76 -3.63
C LEU A 306 -16.55 -24.39 -5.03
N HIS A 307 -15.95 -23.66 -5.97
CA HIS A 307 -15.70 -24.15 -7.33
C HIS A 307 -14.49 -25.10 -7.42
N ALA A 308 -13.62 -25.13 -6.40
CA ALA A 308 -12.55 -26.12 -6.31
C ALA A 308 -13.03 -27.49 -5.81
N ALA A 309 -14.18 -27.56 -5.14
CA ALA A 309 -14.74 -28.77 -4.55
C ALA A 309 -15.71 -29.52 -5.48
N GLY A 310 -16.11 -28.94 -6.61
CA GLY A 310 -16.99 -29.52 -7.64
C GLY A 310 -16.21 -29.85 -8.91
#